data_d7bf944b43b52a413ff980c9196d3249
#
_entry.id   d7bf944b43b52a413ff980c9196d3249
#
_cell.length_a   1.000
_cell.length_b   1.000
_cell.length_c   1.000
_cell.angle_alpha   90.00
_cell.angle_beta   90.00
_cell.angle_gamma   90.00
#
_symmetry.space_group_name_H-M   'P 1'
#
loop_
_entity.id
_entity.type
_entity.pdbx_description
1 polymer ?
#
loop_
_entity_poly.entity_id
_entity_poly.type
_entity_poly.pdbx_seq_one_letter_code
_entity_poly.pdbx_strand_id
1 'polypeptide(L)'
;FTKEFENLANKILEEKSAKFTEQNSENMKSILLPLQDKIQGFEKKVEQTHKESIDYHAALRQQILGLSEMNAQMSKETLNLTKALKGDSKMQGNWGELVLERVLEKSGLEKGREYEVQQSFTNAEGNRVLPDVVINLPDGKKMIVDSKVSLVAYEKWINEESEILKIDFLKEHVNSIKRHVEQLGSKNYHDLYQIESPDFVLLFIPIEPAFAIALNEDSTLYNKAFDRNIVIVTPTTLLATLRTIDSMWTNQKQQENAFEIARQAGALYDKFEGFVTDLVRIGN
;
A
#
# COMPACT_ATOMS: atom_id res chain seq x y z
N PHE A 1 25.97 72.65 -39.88
CA PHE A 1 24.65 71.94 -39.73
C PHE A 1 24.80 70.42 -39.85
N THR A 2 25.51 69.87 -40.85
CA THR A 2 25.60 68.39 -41.04
C THR A 2 26.39 67.68 -39.92
N LYS A 3 27.54 68.26 -39.48
CA LYS A 3 28.33 67.70 -38.39
C LYS A 3 27.64 67.80 -37.04
N GLU A 4 26.84 68.83 -36.78
CA GLU A 4 26.08 68.96 -35.53
C GLU A 4 24.96 67.97 -35.46
N PHE A 5 24.30 67.63 -36.61
CA PHE A 5 23.27 66.65 -36.73
C PHE A 5 23.83 65.25 -36.54
N GLU A 6 24.98 64.89 -37.12
CA GLU A 6 25.68 63.62 -36.91
C GLU A 6 26.09 63.44 -35.43
N ASN A 7 26.65 64.47 -34.78
CA ASN A 7 26.97 64.34 -33.37
C ASN A 7 25.78 64.18 -32.44
N LEU A 8 24.67 64.84 -32.75
CA LEU A 8 23.44 64.71 -32.00
C LEU A 8 22.81 63.34 -32.21
N ALA A 9 22.79 62.84 -33.47
CA ALA A 9 22.29 61.52 -33.80
C ALA A 9 23.10 60.40 -33.10
N ASN A 10 24.42 60.48 -33.14
CA ASN A 10 25.31 59.54 -32.47
C ASN A 10 25.12 59.56 -30.94
N LYS A 11 24.98 60.73 -30.34
CA LYS A 11 24.75 60.86 -28.92
C LYS A 11 23.39 60.26 -28.50
N ILE A 12 22.33 60.51 -29.26
CA ILE A 12 21.00 59.90 -29.02
C ILE A 12 21.05 58.39 -29.20
N LEU A 13 21.80 57.91 -30.20
CA LEU A 13 21.93 56.45 -30.45
C LEU A 13 22.69 55.77 -29.33
N GLU A 14 23.79 56.34 -28.84
CA GLU A 14 24.55 55.83 -27.69
C GLU A 14 23.74 55.82 -26.41
N GLU A 15 23.06 56.92 -26.06
CA GLU A 15 22.22 57.00 -24.87
C GLU A 15 21.03 56.02 -24.94
N LYS A 16 20.39 55.86 -26.10
CA LYS A 16 19.29 54.93 -26.27
C LYS A 16 19.75 53.47 -26.26
N SER A 17 20.91 53.20 -26.88
CA SER A 17 21.50 51.84 -26.88
C SER A 17 21.96 51.42 -25.49
N ALA A 18 22.62 52.31 -24.74
CA ALA A 18 23.00 52.03 -23.36
C ALA A 18 21.78 51.73 -22.47
N LYS A 19 20.76 52.59 -22.57
CA LYS A 19 19.52 52.43 -21.79
C LYS A 19 18.75 51.16 -22.17
N PHE A 20 18.73 50.77 -23.45
CA PHE A 20 18.15 49.54 -23.95
C PHE A 20 18.91 48.31 -23.43
N THR A 21 20.23 48.35 -23.42
CA THR A 21 21.07 47.26 -22.91
C THR A 21 20.91 47.08 -21.39
N GLU A 22 20.82 48.19 -20.65
CA GLU A 22 20.60 48.18 -19.20
C GLU A 22 19.21 47.62 -18.86
N GLN A 23 18.15 48.08 -19.51
CA GLN A 23 16.78 47.55 -19.34
C GLN A 23 16.66 46.07 -19.72
N ASN A 24 17.29 45.63 -20.82
CA ASN A 24 17.31 44.21 -21.21
C ASN A 24 18.10 43.37 -20.19
N SER A 25 19.19 43.87 -19.64
CA SER A 25 19.95 43.18 -18.60
C SER A 25 19.16 43.04 -17.31
N GLU A 26 18.44 44.08 -16.90
CA GLU A 26 17.56 44.01 -15.72
C GLU A 26 16.36 43.08 -15.95
N ASN A 27 15.72 43.14 -17.11
CA ASN A 27 14.61 42.23 -17.46
C ASN A 27 15.09 40.77 -17.54
N MET A 28 16.27 40.51 -18.11
CA MET A 28 16.85 39.17 -18.11
C MET A 28 17.18 38.67 -16.71
N LYS A 29 17.75 39.53 -15.85
CA LYS A 29 18.01 39.16 -14.45
C LYS A 29 16.74 38.86 -13.69
N SER A 30 15.68 39.64 -13.88
CA SER A 30 14.39 39.44 -13.23
C SER A 30 13.68 38.12 -13.62
N ILE A 31 13.99 37.57 -14.82
CA ILE A 31 13.47 36.28 -15.30
C ILE A 31 14.40 35.15 -14.91
N LEU A 32 15.72 35.33 -15.02
CA LEU A 32 16.69 34.25 -14.80
C LEU A 32 16.87 33.92 -13.31
N LEU A 33 16.86 34.90 -12.41
CA LEU A 33 17.00 34.63 -10.97
C LEU A 33 15.87 33.77 -10.41
N PRO A 34 14.57 34.07 -10.64
CA PRO A 34 13.50 33.18 -10.18
C PRO A 34 13.53 31.79 -10.82
N LEU A 35 14.00 31.68 -12.07
CA LEU A 35 14.14 30.39 -12.74
C LEU A 35 15.28 29.57 -12.11
N GLN A 36 16.40 30.21 -11.79
CA GLN A 36 17.53 29.58 -11.10
C GLN A 36 17.11 29.07 -9.71
N ASP A 37 16.38 29.87 -8.95
CA ASP A 37 15.85 29.47 -7.64
C ASP A 37 14.89 28.27 -7.74
N LYS A 38 14.03 28.27 -8.77
CA LYS A 38 13.12 27.13 -9.02
C LYS A 38 13.86 25.87 -9.42
N ILE A 39 14.91 25.98 -10.25
CA ILE A 39 15.74 24.83 -10.66
C ILE A 39 16.48 24.27 -9.45
N GLN A 40 17.09 25.10 -8.62
CA GLN A 40 17.74 24.66 -7.38
C GLN A 40 16.76 24.03 -6.39
N GLY A 41 15.56 24.57 -6.27
CA GLY A 41 14.49 23.99 -5.47
C GLY A 41 14.04 22.62 -6.00
N PHE A 42 13.97 22.49 -7.32
CA PHE A 42 13.65 21.21 -7.97
C PHE A 42 14.76 20.18 -7.77
N GLU A 43 16.04 20.56 -7.98
CA GLU A 43 17.18 19.66 -7.72
C GLU A 43 17.19 19.14 -6.28
N LYS A 44 17.02 20.03 -5.29
CA LYS A 44 16.94 19.63 -3.88
C LYS A 44 15.77 18.66 -3.63
N LYS A 45 14.64 18.90 -4.25
CA LYS A 45 13.46 18.05 -4.08
C LYS A 45 13.64 16.67 -4.72
N VAL A 46 14.30 16.62 -5.89
CA VAL A 46 14.66 15.35 -6.56
C VAL A 46 15.65 14.57 -5.72
N GLU A 47 16.68 15.22 -5.18
CA GLU A 47 17.68 14.59 -4.32
C GLU A 47 17.05 14.06 -3.03
N GLN A 48 16.17 14.85 -2.41
CA GLN A 48 15.43 14.43 -1.21
C GLN A 48 14.53 13.23 -1.50
N THR A 49 13.76 13.25 -2.59
CA THR A 49 12.90 12.13 -3.00
C THR A 49 13.71 10.87 -3.29
N HIS A 50 14.88 11.03 -3.92
CA HIS A 50 15.77 9.91 -4.19
C HIS A 50 16.33 9.31 -2.89
N LYS A 51 16.73 10.13 -1.94
CA LYS A 51 17.20 9.71 -0.62
C LYS A 51 16.09 9.00 0.17
N GLU A 52 14.89 9.58 0.20
CA GLU A 52 13.72 8.96 0.83
C GLU A 52 13.38 7.61 0.19
N SER A 53 13.53 7.46 -1.13
CA SER A 53 13.36 6.18 -1.83
C SER A 53 14.39 5.15 -1.43
N ILE A 54 15.66 5.53 -1.28
CA ILE A 54 16.74 4.63 -0.82
C ILE A 54 16.49 4.19 0.63
N ASP A 55 16.15 5.13 1.51
CA ASP A 55 15.85 4.86 2.91
C ASP A 55 14.63 3.93 3.04
N TYR A 56 13.60 4.14 2.21
CA TYR A 56 12.44 3.27 2.13
C TYR A 56 12.79 1.85 1.69
N HIS A 57 13.61 1.68 0.66
CA HIS A 57 14.08 0.36 0.22
C HIS A 57 14.95 -0.34 1.28
N ALA A 58 15.78 0.40 2.00
CA ALA A 58 16.57 -0.12 3.10
C ALA A 58 15.68 -0.57 4.27
N ALA A 59 14.69 0.24 4.64
CA ALA A 59 13.71 -0.10 5.65
C ALA A 59 12.86 -1.32 5.26
N LEU A 60 12.41 -1.40 4.00
CA LEU A 60 11.68 -2.56 3.47
C LEU A 60 12.52 -3.83 3.55
N ARG A 61 13.80 -3.75 3.18
CA ARG A 61 14.72 -4.90 3.26
C ARG A 61 14.92 -5.36 4.70
N GLN A 62 15.09 -4.43 5.64
CA GLN A 62 15.23 -4.74 7.07
C GLN A 62 13.94 -5.33 7.63
N GLN A 63 12.78 -4.86 7.19
CA GLN A 63 11.48 -5.43 7.54
C GLN A 63 11.31 -6.86 7.01
N ILE A 64 11.73 -7.13 5.77
CA ILE A 64 11.70 -8.50 5.20
C ILE A 64 12.60 -9.45 6.00
N LEU A 65 13.77 -9.00 6.44
CA LEU A 65 14.64 -9.81 7.32
C LEU A 65 13.99 -10.05 8.68
N GLY A 66 13.41 -9.03 9.30
CA GLY A 66 12.65 -9.17 10.55
C GLY A 66 11.41 -10.07 10.41
N LEU A 67 10.79 -10.11 9.23
CA LEU A 67 9.71 -11.05 8.89
C LEU A 67 10.20 -12.50 8.87
N SER A 68 11.37 -12.73 8.29
CA SER A 68 11.97 -14.07 8.24
C SER A 68 12.28 -14.61 9.65
N GLU A 69 12.82 -13.77 10.52
CA GLU A 69 13.08 -14.11 11.92
C GLU A 69 11.79 -14.37 12.69
N MET A 70 10.78 -13.50 12.51
CA MET A 70 9.49 -13.65 13.15
C MET A 70 8.76 -14.90 12.67
N ASN A 71 8.84 -15.24 11.38
CA ASN A 71 8.26 -16.44 10.83
C ASN A 71 8.94 -17.71 11.41
N ALA A 72 10.26 -17.71 11.54
CA ALA A 72 10.99 -18.81 12.20
C ALA A 72 10.56 -18.96 13.67
N GLN A 73 10.40 -17.85 14.39
CA GLN A 73 9.94 -17.87 15.78
C GLN A 73 8.46 -18.32 15.87
N MET A 74 7.57 -17.77 15.02
CA MET A 74 6.17 -18.18 14.93
C MET A 74 6.03 -19.65 14.56
N SER A 75 6.83 -20.16 13.61
CA SER A 75 6.83 -21.59 13.27
C SER A 75 7.22 -22.46 14.47
N LYS A 76 8.19 -22.03 15.27
CA LYS A 76 8.62 -22.76 16.47
C LYS A 76 7.56 -22.70 17.58
N GLU A 77 6.97 -21.53 17.83
CA GLU A 77 5.86 -21.37 18.77
C GLU A 77 4.62 -22.15 18.30
N THR A 78 4.35 -22.16 17.01
CA THR A 78 3.25 -22.92 16.39
C THR A 78 3.44 -24.42 16.56
N LEU A 79 4.62 -24.96 16.33
CA LEU A 79 4.92 -26.39 16.56
C LEU A 79 4.71 -26.78 18.03
N ASN A 80 5.14 -25.93 18.96
CA ASN A 80 4.92 -26.14 20.39
C ASN A 80 3.43 -26.04 20.76
N LEU A 81 2.74 -25.07 20.18
CA LEU A 81 1.32 -24.85 20.45
C LEU A 81 0.44 -25.91 19.77
N THR A 82 0.77 -26.35 18.56
CA THR A 82 0.07 -27.47 17.90
C THR A 82 0.11 -28.75 18.74
N LYS A 83 1.23 -28.99 19.44
CA LYS A 83 1.33 -30.06 20.43
C LYS A 83 0.50 -29.81 21.67
N ALA A 84 0.35 -28.57 22.11
CA ALA A 84 -0.40 -28.16 23.30
C ALA A 84 -1.93 -28.08 23.04
N LEU A 85 -2.35 -27.74 21.82
CA LEU A 85 -3.76 -27.59 21.41
C LEU A 85 -4.38 -28.87 20.85
N LYS A 86 -3.88 -30.03 21.26
CA LYS A 86 -4.28 -31.34 20.79
C LYS A 86 -5.80 -31.53 20.90
N GLY A 87 -6.47 -31.59 19.72
CA GLY A 87 -7.90 -31.96 19.61
C GLY A 87 -8.91 -30.82 19.82
N ASP A 88 -8.51 -29.57 20.12
CA ASP A 88 -9.45 -28.46 20.32
C ASP A 88 -9.49 -27.52 19.10
N SER A 89 -10.45 -27.77 18.21
CA SER A 89 -10.65 -26.98 16.99
C SER A 89 -11.04 -25.51 17.26
N LYS A 90 -11.70 -25.21 18.38
CA LYS A 90 -12.08 -23.85 18.77
C LYS A 90 -10.86 -23.04 19.22
N MET A 91 -9.97 -23.65 20.01
CA MET A 91 -8.71 -23.02 20.39
C MET A 91 -7.80 -22.79 19.21
N GLN A 92 -7.75 -23.71 18.23
CA GLN A 92 -7.00 -23.54 16.98
C GLN A 92 -7.55 -22.37 16.17
N GLY A 93 -8.89 -22.19 16.10
CA GLY A 93 -9.53 -21.06 15.44
C GLY A 93 -9.16 -19.73 16.08
N ASN A 94 -9.34 -19.61 17.40
CA ASN A 94 -8.99 -18.40 18.15
C ASN A 94 -7.50 -18.03 18.01
N TRP A 95 -6.64 -19.03 17.98
CA TRP A 95 -5.20 -18.80 17.76
C TRP A 95 -4.93 -18.30 16.34
N GLY A 96 -5.58 -18.84 15.32
CA GLY A 96 -5.48 -18.36 13.94
C GLY A 96 -5.88 -16.89 13.80
N GLU A 97 -6.97 -16.48 14.48
CA GLU A 97 -7.42 -15.09 14.55
C GLU A 97 -6.36 -14.19 15.25
N LEU A 98 -5.76 -14.66 16.34
CA LEU A 98 -4.70 -13.93 17.06
C LEU A 98 -3.45 -13.74 16.17
N VAL A 99 -3.06 -14.75 15.38
CA VAL A 99 -1.95 -14.62 14.42
C VAL A 99 -2.27 -13.60 13.35
N LEU A 100 -3.49 -13.61 12.82
CA LEU A 100 -3.96 -12.64 11.84
C LEU A 100 -3.93 -11.22 12.42
N GLU A 101 -4.41 -11.02 13.64
CA GLU A 101 -4.39 -9.72 14.32
C GLU A 101 -2.96 -9.20 14.49
N ARG A 102 -2.02 -10.04 14.92
CA ARG A 102 -0.58 -9.67 15.00
C ARG A 102 0.02 -9.26 13.66
N VAL A 103 -0.36 -9.92 12.58
CA VAL A 103 0.10 -9.56 11.23
C VAL A 103 -0.45 -8.19 10.84
N LEU A 104 -1.72 -7.92 11.11
CA LEU A 104 -2.35 -6.62 10.87
C LEU A 104 -1.70 -5.50 11.69
N GLU A 105 -1.47 -5.69 12.99
CA GLU A 105 -0.79 -4.71 13.85
C GLU A 105 0.61 -4.34 13.34
N LYS A 106 1.32 -5.33 12.76
CA LYS A 106 2.67 -5.13 12.21
C LYS A 106 2.68 -4.62 10.78
N SER A 107 1.55 -4.55 10.12
CA SER A 107 1.45 -4.12 8.72
C SER A 107 1.76 -2.63 8.52
N GLY A 108 1.52 -1.79 9.52
CA GLY A 108 1.57 -0.34 9.43
C GLY A 108 0.21 0.29 9.14
N LEU A 109 -0.80 -0.52 8.79
CA LEU A 109 -2.15 -0.05 8.51
C LEU A 109 -2.88 0.38 9.79
N GLU A 110 -3.71 1.43 9.70
CA GLU A 110 -4.50 1.98 10.81
C GLU A 110 -5.84 1.25 10.95
N LYS A 111 -6.09 0.65 12.14
CA LYS A 111 -7.37 0.01 12.47
C LYS A 111 -8.50 1.04 12.49
N GLY A 112 -9.64 0.67 11.90
CA GLY A 112 -10.83 1.53 11.80
C GLY A 112 -10.80 2.52 10.63
N ARG A 113 -9.69 2.62 9.90
CA ARG A 113 -9.52 3.46 8.72
C ARG A 113 -9.07 2.67 7.50
N GLU A 114 -7.94 1.99 7.61
CA GLU A 114 -7.32 1.25 6.51
C GLU A 114 -7.66 -0.25 6.58
N TYR A 115 -8.05 -0.75 7.76
CA TYR A 115 -8.68 -2.06 7.90
C TYR A 115 -9.70 -2.11 9.05
N GLU A 116 -10.65 -3.02 8.93
CA GLU A 116 -11.69 -3.28 9.92
C GLU A 116 -11.79 -4.78 10.22
N VAL A 117 -12.02 -5.13 11.49
CA VAL A 117 -12.13 -6.52 11.95
C VAL A 117 -13.61 -6.82 12.23
N GLN A 118 -14.09 -7.98 11.78
CA GLN A 118 -15.45 -8.49 12.02
C GLN A 118 -16.56 -7.50 11.59
N GLN A 119 -16.36 -6.77 10.49
CA GLN A 119 -17.36 -5.88 9.93
C GLN A 119 -18.52 -6.72 9.34
N SER A 120 -19.75 -6.40 9.72
CA SER A 120 -20.94 -7.10 9.26
C SER A 120 -21.49 -6.49 7.99
N PHE A 121 -21.73 -7.32 6.98
CA PHE A 121 -22.37 -6.94 5.72
C PHE A 121 -23.66 -7.73 5.52
N THR A 122 -24.56 -7.17 4.73
CA THR A 122 -25.77 -7.86 4.29
C THR A 122 -25.65 -8.11 2.79
N ASN A 123 -25.77 -9.37 2.36
CA ASN A 123 -25.75 -9.72 0.94
C ASN A 123 -27.07 -9.40 0.24
N ALA A 124 -27.13 -9.56 -1.10
CA ALA A 124 -28.31 -9.32 -1.91
C ALA A 124 -29.54 -10.14 -1.49
N GLU A 125 -29.31 -11.29 -0.85
CA GLU A 125 -30.34 -12.20 -0.37
C GLU A 125 -30.84 -11.85 1.05
N GLY A 126 -30.31 -10.78 1.67
CA GLY A 126 -30.63 -10.37 3.04
C GLY A 126 -29.89 -11.15 4.12
N ASN A 127 -28.95 -12.04 3.77
CA ASN A 127 -28.17 -12.80 4.72
C ASN A 127 -27.00 -11.96 5.27
N ARG A 128 -26.75 -12.10 6.57
CA ARG A 128 -25.63 -11.46 7.22
C ARG A 128 -24.34 -12.22 6.94
N VAL A 129 -23.34 -11.53 6.38
CA VAL A 129 -22.00 -12.05 6.10
C VAL A 129 -21.00 -11.30 6.97
N LEU A 130 -20.14 -12.05 7.65
CA LEU A 130 -19.16 -11.51 8.59
C LEU A 130 -17.76 -12.00 8.16
N PRO A 131 -17.03 -11.24 7.33
CA PRO A 131 -15.62 -11.54 7.07
C PRO A 131 -14.78 -11.28 8.31
N ASP A 132 -13.67 -12.00 8.45
CA ASP A 132 -12.78 -11.82 9.61
C ASP A 132 -12.10 -10.43 9.56
N VAL A 133 -11.63 -10.02 8.38
CA VAL A 133 -11.02 -8.69 8.16
C VAL A 133 -11.41 -8.13 6.80
N VAL A 134 -11.65 -6.84 6.76
CA VAL A 134 -11.81 -6.04 5.53
C VAL A 134 -10.70 -4.99 5.49
N ILE A 135 -9.95 -4.96 4.41
CA ILE A 135 -8.88 -4.01 4.16
C ILE A 135 -9.38 -3.00 3.13
N ASN A 136 -9.29 -1.73 3.46
CA ASN A 136 -9.62 -0.64 2.55
C ASN A 136 -8.40 -0.32 1.67
N LEU A 137 -8.59 -0.20 0.36
CA LEU A 137 -7.56 0.20 -0.58
C LEU A 137 -7.70 1.70 -0.92
N PRO A 138 -6.60 2.37 -1.33
CA PRO A 138 -6.62 3.80 -1.65
C PRO A 138 -7.59 4.19 -2.76
N ASP A 139 -7.86 3.28 -3.70
CA ASP A 139 -8.79 3.49 -4.83
C ASP A 139 -10.27 3.29 -4.46
N GLY A 140 -10.58 3.14 -3.17
CA GLY A 140 -11.93 2.88 -2.67
C GLY A 140 -12.35 1.42 -2.69
N LYS A 141 -11.57 0.55 -3.31
CA LYS A 141 -11.82 -0.90 -3.31
C LYS A 141 -11.54 -1.49 -1.94
N LYS A 142 -12.10 -2.68 -1.71
CA LYS A 142 -11.92 -3.43 -0.48
C LYS A 142 -11.33 -4.80 -0.77
N MET A 143 -10.53 -5.31 0.16
CA MET A 143 -9.99 -6.66 0.12
C MET A 143 -10.45 -7.41 1.37
N ILE A 144 -10.88 -8.65 1.21
CA ILE A 144 -11.39 -9.48 2.30
C ILE A 144 -10.32 -10.49 2.68
N VAL A 145 -10.14 -10.70 3.98
CA VAL A 145 -9.33 -11.80 4.55
C VAL A 145 -10.23 -12.68 5.40
N ASP A 146 -10.21 -13.98 5.12
CA ASP A 146 -10.93 -15.03 5.89
C ASP A 146 -9.91 -16.05 6.41
N SER A 147 -9.93 -16.33 7.72
CA SER A 147 -8.89 -17.13 8.41
C SER A 147 -9.35 -18.53 8.85
N LYS A 148 -10.44 -19.03 8.31
CA LYS A 148 -11.09 -20.26 8.76
C LYS A 148 -10.50 -21.55 8.19
N VAL A 149 -9.26 -21.85 8.44
CA VAL A 149 -8.65 -23.13 8.05
C VAL A 149 -8.53 -24.06 9.25
N SER A 150 -9.12 -25.26 9.13
CA SER A 150 -8.94 -26.32 10.14
C SER A 150 -7.55 -26.94 10.04
N LEU A 151 -6.81 -26.92 11.15
CA LEU A 151 -5.46 -27.48 11.26
C LEU A 151 -5.42 -28.84 11.96
N VAL A 152 -6.58 -29.42 12.27
CA VAL A 152 -6.69 -30.70 13.01
C VAL A 152 -5.97 -31.84 12.29
N ALA A 153 -6.13 -31.95 10.98
CA ALA A 153 -5.47 -32.99 10.20
C ALA A 153 -3.96 -32.77 10.11
N TYR A 154 -3.51 -31.49 10.03
CA TYR A 154 -2.10 -31.14 10.08
C TYR A 154 -1.46 -31.48 11.44
N GLU A 155 -2.17 -31.20 12.54
CA GLU A 155 -1.75 -31.56 13.90
C GLU A 155 -1.57 -33.08 14.06
N LYS A 156 -2.55 -33.87 13.58
CA LYS A 156 -2.45 -35.34 13.56
C LYS A 156 -1.25 -35.79 12.74
N TRP A 157 -1.02 -35.21 11.57
CA TRP A 157 0.10 -35.54 10.69
C TRP A 157 1.44 -35.33 11.37
N ILE A 158 1.64 -34.21 12.08
CA ILE A 158 2.91 -33.90 12.76
C ILE A 158 3.19 -34.87 13.92
N ASN A 159 2.15 -35.28 14.65
CA ASN A 159 2.27 -36.07 15.86
C ASN A 159 2.19 -37.60 15.60
N GLU A 160 1.93 -38.03 14.38
CA GLU A 160 1.86 -39.43 14.01
C GLU A 160 3.24 -40.05 13.75
N GLU A 161 3.46 -41.25 14.23
CA GLU A 161 4.72 -41.98 14.00
C GLU A 161 4.59 -42.97 12.83
N SER A 162 3.37 -43.43 12.55
CA SER A 162 3.11 -44.37 11.45
C SER A 162 3.10 -43.68 10.10
N GLU A 163 4.04 -44.02 9.22
CA GLU A 163 4.11 -43.44 7.87
C GLU A 163 2.82 -43.70 7.03
N ILE A 164 2.11 -44.81 7.28
CA ILE A 164 0.85 -45.12 6.59
C ILE A 164 -0.24 -44.13 7.00
N LEU A 165 -0.38 -43.87 8.31
CA LEU A 165 -1.39 -42.94 8.83
C LEU A 165 -1.04 -41.49 8.49
N LYS A 166 0.24 -41.12 8.42
CA LYS A 166 0.67 -39.80 7.94
C LYS A 166 0.16 -39.50 6.54
N ILE A 167 0.22 -40.46 5.63
CA ILE A 167 -0.31 -40.29 4.27
C ILE A 167 -1.80 -39.95 4.29
N ASP A 168 -2.57 -40.61 5.13
CA ASP A 168 -4.00 -40.36 5.23
C ASP A 168 -4.30 -39.00 5.87
N PHE A 169 -3.60 -38.64 6.93
CA PHE A 169 -3.74 -37.31 7.56
C PHE A 169 -3.31 -36.16 6.64
N LEU A 170 -2.27 -36.35 5.81
CA LEU A 170 -1.86 -35.38 4.81
C LEU A 170 -2.96 -35.15 3.75
N LYS A 171 -3.57 -36.22 3.24
CA LYS A 171 -4.73 -36.15 2.32
C LYS A 171 -5.91 -35.45 2.97
N GLU A 172 -6.19 -35.76 4.24
CA GLU A 172 -7.26 -35.10 5.00
C GLU A 172 -7.00 -33.60 5.14
N HIS A 173 -5.76 -33.23 5.41
CA HIS A 173 -5.34 -31.82 5.48
C HIS A 173 -5.54 -31.08 4.15
N VAL A 174 -5.06 -31.63 3.04
CA VAL A 174 -5.25 -31.06 1.70
C VAL A 174 -6.76 -30.93 1.37
N ASN A 175 -7.55 -31.94 1.67
CA ASN A 175 -9.00 -31.92 1.47
C ASN A 175 -9.70 -30.88 2.36
N SER A 176 -9.19 -30.63 3.56
CA SER A 176 -9.68 -29.56 4.43
C SER A 176 -9.48 -28.19 3.78
N ILE A 177 -8.30 -27.91 3.25
CA ILE A 177 -8.03 -26.65 2.55
C ILE A 177 -8.94 -26.52 1.31
N LYS A 178 -9.06 -27.57 0.50
CA LYS A 178 -9.97 -27.57 -0.68
C LYS A 178 -11.41 -27.23 -0.30
N ARG A 179 -11.94 -27.84 0.74
CA ARG A 179 -13.31 -27.56 1.23
C ARG A 179 -13.45 -26.08 1.67
N HIS A 180 -12.44 -25.50 2.32
CA HIS A 180 -12.46 -24.08 2.68
C HIS A 180 -12.45 -23.19 1.46
N VAL A 181 -11.62 -23.47 0.45
CA VAL A 181 -11.62 -22.77 -0.83
C VAL A 181 -13.00 -22.84 -1.49
N GLU A 182 -13.64 -24.02 -1.52
CA GLU A 182 -14.97 -24.19 -2.08
C GLU A 182 -16.05 -23.42 -1.32
N GLN A 183 -16.04 -23.50 0.01
CA GLN A 183 -16.97 -22.77 0.88
C GLN A 183 -16.79 -21.25 0.76
N LEU A 184 -15.54 -20.77 0.69
CA LEU A 184 -15.25 -19.37 0.56
C LEU A 184 -15.69 -18.85 -0.81
N GLY A 185 -15.41 -19.59 -1.89
CA GLY A 185 -15.85 -19.25 -3.25
C GLY A 185 -17.38 -19.23 -3.40
N SER A 186 -18.12 -20.05 -2.60
CA SER A 186 -19.59 -20.05 -2.62
C SER A 186 -20.23 -18.88 -1.85
N LYS A 187 -19.48 -18.17 -1.01
CA LYS A 187 -20.01 -17.04 -0.21
C LYS A 187 -20.27 -15.77 -1.03
N ASN A 188 -19.92 -15.75 -2.33
CA ASN A 188 -20.16 -14.66 -3.27
C ASN A 188 -19.88 -13.27 -2.65
N TYR A 189 -18.69 -13.08 -2.07
CA TYR A 189 -18.30 -11.77 -1.52
C TYR A 189 -18.35 -10.66 -2.56
N HIS A 190 -18.36 -10.99 -3.86
CA HIS A 190 -18.54 -10.04 -4.96
C HIS A 190 -19.92 -9.37 -4.99
N ASP A 191 -20.94 -10.02 -4.41
CA ASP A 191 -22.33 -9.52 -4.40
C ASP A 191 -22.67 -8.73 -3.13
N LEU A 192 -21.67 -8.38 -2.31
CA LEU A 192 -21.90 -7.55 -1.14
C LEU A 192 -22.16 -6.11 -1.59
N TYR A 193 -23.39 -5.66 -1.52
CA TYR A 193 -23.95 -4.39 -2.01
C TYR A 193 -23.22 -3.09 -1.59
N GLN A 194 -22.35 -3.14 -0.62
CA GLN A 194 -21.65 -1.97 -0.06
C GLN A 194 -20.14 -1.99 -0.28
N ILE A 195 -19.64 -3.03 -0.93
CA ILE A 195 -18.21 -3.16 -1.20
C ILE A 195 -18.05 -3.01 -2.71
N GLU A 196 -17.31 -2.00 -3.16
CA GLU A 196 -16.72 -2.07 -4.50
C GLU A 196 -15.92 -3.35 -4.55
N SER A 197 -16.41 -4.31 -5.32
CA SER A 197 -16.08 -5.73 -5.30
C SER A 197 -14.58 -5.98 -5.24
N PRO A 198 -14.07 -6.71 -4.25
CA PRO A 198 -12.67 -7.12 -4.27
C PRO A 198 -12.46 -8.06 -5.46
N ASP A 199 -11.42 -7.83 -6.23
CA ASP A 199 -11.04 -8.74 -7.31
C ASP A 199 -10.69 -10.14 -6.76
N PHE A 200 -10.24 -10.19 -5.48
CA PHE A 200 -9.83 -11.42 -4.79
C PHE A 200 -10.23 -11.42 -3.32
N VAL A 201 -10.41 -12.62 -2.78
CA VAL A 201 -10.54 -12.89 -1.34
C VAL A 201 -9.28 -13.60 -0.87
N LEU A 202 -8.69 -13.16 0.23
CA LEU A 202 -7.50 -13.79 0.82
C LEU A 202 -7.92 -14.88 1.80
N LEU A 203 -7.53 -16.13 1.55
CA LEU A 203 -7.65 -17.22 2.49
C LEU A 203 -6.38 -17.31 3.32
N PHE A 204 -6.47 -16.94 4.59
CA PHE A 204 -5.32 -16.91 5.49
C PHE A 204 -5.10 -18.26 6.16
N ILE A 205 -3.91 -18.83 5.97
CA ILE A 205 -3.42 -20.03 6.64
C ILE A 205 -2.36 -19.63 7.66
N PRO A 206 -2.64 -19.71 8.97
CA PRO A 206 -1.75 -19.16 10.00
C PRO A 206 -0.43 -19.94 10.19
N ILE A 207 -0.33 -21.14 9.61
CA ILE A 207 0.83 -22.03 9.71
C ILE A 207 1.48 -22.22 8.34
N GLU A 208 2.59 -21.57 8.08
CA GLU A 208 3.29 -21.61 6.80
C GLU A 208 3.75 -23.04 6.40
N PRO A 209 4.37 -23.85 7.29
CA PRO A 209 4.67 -25.23 6.98
C PRO A 209 3.44 -26.09 6.63
N ALA A 210 2.28 -25.83 7.22
CA ALA A 210 1.05 -26.55 6.90
C ALA A 210 0.61 -26.31 5.45
N PHE A 211 0.73 -25.07 4.98
CA PHE A 211 0.48 -24.76 3.58
C PHE A 211 1.53 -25.36 2.66
N ALA A 212 2.81 -25.27 3.02
CA ALA A 212 3.91 -25.81 2.21
C ALA A 212 3.78 -27.31 1.95
N ILE A 213 3.45 -28.11 2.97
CA ILE A 213 3.26 -29.56 2.79
C ILE A 213 1.99 -29.89 1.96
N ALA A 214 0.92 -29.10 2.12
CA ALA A 214 -0.29 -29.28 1.32
C ALA A 214 -0.03 -28.99 -0.16
N LEU A 215 0.76 -27.96 -0.46
CA LEU A 215 1.15 -27.59 -1.82
C LEU A 215 2.10 -28.62 -2.46
N ASN A 216 2.98 -29.23 -1.66
CA ASN A 216 3.83 -30.32 -2.13
C ASN A 216 3.03 -31.57 -2.47
N GLU A 217 1.97 -31.88 -1.71
CA GLU A 217 1.08 -33.01 -1.98
C GLU A 217 0.14 -32.75 -3.17
N ASP A 218 -0.42 -31.55 -3.29
CA ASP A 218 -1.24 -31.13 -4.44
C ASP A 218 -0.80 -29.77 -4.97
N SER A 219 0.08 -29.77 -5.95
CA SER A 219 0.58 -28.56 -6.63
C SER A 219 -0.51 -27.77 -7.37
N THR A 220 -1.68 -28.37 -7.61
CA THR A 220 -2.82 -27.70 -8.27
C THR A 220 -3.68 -26.89 -7.31
N LEU A 221 -3.45 -27.02 -6.00
CA LEU A 221 -4.25 -26.38 -4.95
C LEU A 221 -4.31 -24.85 -5.12
N TYR A 222 -3.16 -24.23 -5.39
CA TYR A 222 -3.07 -22.79 -5.58
C TYR A 222 -3.86 -22.32 -6.80
N ASN A 223 -3.71 -23.00 -7.94
CA ASN A 223 -4.42 -22.66 -9.17
C ASN A 223 -5.94 -22.83 -9.01
N LYS A 224 -6.38 -23.90 -8.36
CA LYS A 224 -7.81 -24.14 -8.08
C LYS A 224 -8.43 -23.09 -7.17
N ALA A 225 -7.66 -22.53 -6.25
CA ALA A 225 -8.11 -21.40 -5.43
C ALA A 225 -8.20 -20.13 -6.29
N PHE A 226 -7.17 -19.87 -7.09
CA PHE A 226 -7.09 -18.71 -7.96
C PHE A 226 -8.22 -18.66 -9.01
N ASP A 227 -8.57 -19.81 -9.60
CA ASP A 227 -9.70 -19.94 -10.53
C ASP A 227 -11.06 -19.56 -9.89
N ARG A 228 -11.11 -19.46 -8.55
CA ARG A 228 -12.27 -19.01 -7.76
C ARG A 228 -12.10 -17.62 -7.16
N ASN A 229 -11.15 -16.86 -7.65
CA ASN A 229 -10.77 -15.54 -7.12
C ASN A 229 -10.35 -15.60 -5.63
N ILE A 230 -9.73 -16.69 -5.22
CA ILE A 230 -9.19 -16.86 -3.87
C ILE A 230 -7.67 -16.96 -3.95
N VAL A 231 -6.98 -16.11 -3.20
CA VAL A 231 -5.53 -16.15 -3.04
C VAL A 231 -5.19 -16.68 -1.66
N ILE A 232 -4.49 -17.82 -1.62
CA ILE A 232 -4.04 -18.38 -0.34
C ILE A 232 -2.82 -17.62 0.13
N VAL A 233 -2.88 -17.12 1.37
CA VAL A 233 -1.82 -16.34 2.00
C VAL A 233 -1.42 -16.92 3.36
N THR A 234 -0.15 -16.82 3.66
CA THR A 234 0.46 -17.17 4.95
C THR A 234 0.84 -15.89 5.71
N PRO A 235 1.24 -15.94 6.96
CA PRO A 235 1.65 -14.75 7.71
C PRO A 235 2.67 -13.88 6.97
N THR A 236 3.69 -14.49 6.36
CA THR A 236 4.74 -13.77 5.61
C THR A 236 4.19 -13.10 4.35
N THR A 237 3.43 -13.85 3.54
CA THR A 237 2.89 -13.31 2.28
C THR A 237 1.80 -12.28 2.53
N LEU A 238 0.94 -12.49 3.54
CA LEU A 238 -0.05 -11.49 3.94
C LEU A 238 0.63 -10.20 4.40
N LEU A 239 1.61 -10.28 5.29
CA LEU A 239 2.30 -9.09 5.76
C LEU A 239 3.01 -8.33 4.63
N ALA A 240 3.64 -9.03 3.66
CA ALA A 240 4.21 -8.39 2.48
C ALA A 240 3.15 -7.67 1.63
N THR A 241 1.98 -8.28 1.44
CA THR A 241 0.84 -7.66 0.74
C THR A 241 0.35 -6.42 1.47
N LEU A 242 0.16 -6.51 2.79
CA LEU A 242 -0.31 -5.38 3.62
C LEU A 242 0.69 -4.21 3.63
N ARG A 243 1.99 -4.49 3.65
CA ARG A 243 3.03 -3.45 3.52
C ARG A 243 3.01 -2.76 2.16
N THR A 244 2.69 -3.49 1.11
CA THR A 244 2.49 -2.88 -0.22
C THR A 244 1.29 -1.93 -0.20
N ILE A 245 0.21 -2.31 0.45
CA ILE A 245 -0.99 -1.48 0.62
C ILE A 245 -0.68 -0.23 1.48
N ASP A 246 0.06 -0.36 2.58
CA ASP A 246 0.52 0.75 3.40
C ASP A 246 1.34 1.77 2.58
N SER A 247 2.23 1.27 1.70
CA SER A 247 2.94 2.10 0.73
C SER A 247 2.01 2.83 -0.23
N MET A 248 0.97 2.15 -0.73
CA MET A 248 -0.01 2.78 -1.62
C MET A 248 -0.75 3.92 -0.91
N TRP A 249 -1.17 3.72 0.33
CA TRP A 249 -1.78 4.75 1.17
C TRP A 249 -0.86 5.94 1.40
N THR A 250 0.42 5.67 1.69
CA THR A 250 1.44 6.71 1.88
C THR A 250 1.62 7.54 0.62
N ASN A 251 1.71 6.89 -0.54
CA ASN A 251 1.83 7.56 -1.84
C ASN A 251 0.60 8.42 -2.15
N GLN A 252 -0.61 7.92 -1.89
CA GLN A 252 -1.83 8.70 -2.09
C GLN A 252 -1.86 9.94 -1.19
N LYS A 253 -1.56 9.80 0.10
CA LYS A 253 -1.46 10.93 1.04
C LYS A 253 -0.45 11.99 0.56
N GLN A 254 0.68 11.56 0.01
CA GLN A 254 1.68 12.47 -0.57
C GLN A 254 1.15 13.20 -1.80
N GLN A 255 0.45 12.51 -2.69
CA GLN A 255 -0.17 13.13 -3.87
C GLN A 255 -1.25 14.14 -3.48
N GLU A 256 -2.15 13.79 -2.56
CA GLU A 256 -3.18 14.69 -2.05
C GLU A 256 -2.56 15.95 -1.43
N ASN A 257 -1.52 15.81 -0.61
CA ASN A 257 -0.78 16.92 -0.04
C ASN A 257 -0.11 17.80 -1.11
N ALA A 258 0.47 17.20 -2.15
CA ALA A 258 1.08 17.94 -3.25
C ALA A 258 0.04 18.77 -4.03
N PHE A 259 -1.14 18.20 -4.31
CA PHE A 259 -2.24 18.91 -4.94
C PHE A 259 -2.75 20.08 -4.07
N GLU A 260 -2.91 19.85 -2.77
CA GLU A 260 -3.35 20.91 -1.85
C GLU A 260 -2.33 22.04 -1.75
N ILE A 261 -1.03 21.73 -1.69
CA ILE A 261 0.04 22.74 -1.74
C ILE A 261 0.00 23.53 -3.04
N ALA A 262 -0.19 22.88 -4.19
CA ALA A 262 -0.30 23.55 -5.48
C ALA A 262 -1.53 24.47 -5.54
N ARG A 263 -2.66 24.03 -5.00
CA ARG A 263 -3.88 24.82 -4.90
C ARG A 263 -3.70 26.08 -4.03
N GLN A 264 -3.06 25.92 -2.86
CA GLN A 264 -2.78 27.03 -1.96
C GLN A 264 -1.78 28.02 -2.58
N ALA A 265 -0.76 27.53 -3.29
CA ALA A 265 0.19 28.37 -4.01
C ALA A 265 -0.49 29.18 -5.14
N GLY A 266 -1.42 28.56 -5.88
CA GLY A 266 -2.25 29.23 -6.88
C GLY A 266 -3.09 30.35 -6.26
N ALA A 267 -3.82 30.05 -5.17
CA ALA A 267 -4.61 31.05 -4.46
C ALA A 267 -3.78 32.22 -3.88
N LEU A 268 -2.54 31.96 -3.45
CA LEU A 268 -1.61 32.99 -3.01
C LEU A 268 -1.16 33.87 -4.18
N TYR A 269 -0.89 33.26 -5.33
CA TYR A 269 -0.50 33.98 -6.56
C TYR A 269 -1.62 34.93 -7.00
N ASP A 270 -2.89 34.46 -7.05
CA ASP A 270 -4.05 35.26 -7.43
C ASP A 270 -4.24 36.48 -6.49
N LYS A 271 -4.05 36.29 -5.17
CA LYS A 271 -4.08 37.38 -4.20
C LYS A 271 -2.95 38.39 -4.40
N PHE A 272 -1.76 37.90 -4.75
CA PHE A 272 -0.60 38.75 -5.03
C PHE A 272 -0.83 39.58 -6.31
N GLU A 273 -1.37 38.96 -7.36
CA GLU A 273 -1.71 39.66 -8.61
C GLU A 273 -2.77 40.74 -8.36
N GLY A 274 -3.79 40.43 -7.55
CA GLY A 274 -4.77 41.42 -7.11
C GLY A 274 -4.15 42.58 -6.36
N PHE A 275 -3.25 42.30 -5.42
CA PHE A 275 -2.53 43.33 -4.66
C PHE A 275 -1.67 44.23 -5.56
N VAL A 276 -0.92 43.67 -6.51
CA VAL A 276 -0.12 44.42 -7.49
C VAL A 276 -1.03 45.30 -8.35
N THR A 277 -2.16 44.80 -8.79
CA THR A 277 -3.16 45.55 -9.57
C THR A 277 -3.71 46.73 -8.80
N ASP A 278 -4.03 46.55 -7.51
CA ASP A 278 -4.51 47.64 -6.65
C ASP A 278 -3.44 48.68 -6.37
N LEU A 279 -2.16 48.26 -6.17
CA LEU A 279 -1.03 49.20 -6.04
C LEU A 279 -0.83 50.06 -7.28
N VAL A 280 -0.94 49.46 -8.47
CA VAL A 280 -0.84 50.24 -9.75
C VAL A 280 -1.99 51.22 -9.90
N ARG A 281 -3.18 50.88 -9.41
CA ARG A 281 -4.37 51.76 -9.41
C ARG A 281 -4.20 52.96 -8.47
N ILE A 282 -3.54 52.82 -7.33
CA ILE A 282 -3.33 53.87 -6.34
C ILE A 282 -2.17 54.81 -6.78
N GLY A 283 -1.26 54.29 -7.61
CA GLY A 283 -0.08 55.07 -8.08
C GLY A 283 -0.32 55.88 -9.35
N ASN A 284 -1.48 55.76 -9.99
CA ASN A 284 -1.94 56.60 -11.10
C ASN A 284 -3.01 57.61 -10.62
#